data_69d6c4a9b38f1ad40f46597d3c3f9dcd
#
_entry.id   69d6c4a9b38f1ad40f46597d3c3f9dcd
#
_cell.length_a   1.000
_cell.length_b   1.000
_cell.length_c   1.000
_cell.angle_alpha   90.00
_cell.angle_beta   90.00
_cell.angle_gamma   90.00
#
_symmetry.space_group_name_H-M   'P 1'
#
loop_
_entity.id
_entity.type
_entity.pdbx_description
1 polymer ?
#
loop_
_entity_poly.entity_id
_entity_poly.type
_entity_poly.pdbx_seq_one_letter_code
_entity_poly.pdbx_strand_id
1 'polypeptide(L)'
;MRRIDTEILVIGGGGTGVGIAWDAALRGFGVVLVEKRDLTHGTTGRFHGLLHSGGRYVVKDPQSAAECIAENRILRRTHTHCIEDTGGFFVVTPEDEGDYPDRFLAACRQIGVPCQEVPVAEALRREPLLNPRVSRVFEVPDGSVDGFLATHATAQAAVRAGAQVLTYHEVVGLLVEGSEGDRRVVGARVRDLACGEEVEVHAALTINAAGAWAGQIARLAGLTVQVIPGKGALLAMNHRIVNTVINRCRMPSDGDIIVPAHTVAVVGTTDRRVNDPEVFSVEPWEVRLLLEEADKLVPGITGARVVRAWAGVRPLYEEHQTGATRDTTRAFTLLDHRARDGVAGLLTIIGGKWTTFRLMAEKAVDKACEQLGARKPCTTATTPVPGAERGYYWLGHRLHEVEEHHLQGELVCECELVTRAMVENAVRANPALTLDDLRRDLRLGKGPCQGGFCTYRAAGIMHELACHATPSQAGQEGRRWEVERLECPADQAAGAGSAAPVCPPPSDLWNPNLLLRDFLQERWKGAMPVLWGDQMRQERFDELIYLSLMNADHLPDEGLCSPMTGFYGA
;
A
#
# COMPACT_ATOMS: atom_id res chain seq x y z
N MET A 1 -18.10 22.12 17.90
CA MET A 1 -17.15 21.31 17.13
C MET A 1 -16.33 20.49 18.13
N ARG A 2 -16.18 19.21 17.92
CA ARG A 2 -15.37 18.33 18.78
C ARG A 2 -13.89 18.68 18.62
N ARG A 3 -13.11 18.64 19.72
CA ARG A 3 -11.67 18.92 19.72
C ARG A 3 -10.89 17.72 20.22
N ILE A 4 -9.76 17.45 19.54
CA ILE A 4 -8.76 16.46 19.94
C ILE A 4 -7.43 17.20 20.07
N ASP A 5 -6.73 17.03 21.19
CA ASP A 5 -5.41 17.60 21.42
C ASP A 5 -4.35 16.51 21.36
N THR A 6 -3.24 16.78 20.67
CA THR A 6 -2.12 15.84 20.51
C THR A 6 -0.78 16.59 20.41
N GLU A 7 0.36 15.91 20.56
CA GLU A 7 1.67 16.53 20.30
C GLU A 7 1.99 16.52 18.81
N ILE A 8 1.69 15.42 18.10
CA ILE A 8 1.99 15.26 16.68
C ILE A 8 0.72 14.81 15.93
N LEU A 9 0.33 15.61 14.92
CA LEU A 9 -0.68 15.22 13.93
C LEU A 9 0.01 14.73 12.67
N VAL A 10 -0.32 13.52 12.22
CA VAL A 10 0.17 12.95 10.95
C VAL A 10 -0.98 12.93 9.94
N ILE A 11 -0.76 13.50 8.76
CA ILE A 11 -1.76 13.55 7.68
C ILE A 11 -1.35 12.57 6.59
N GLY A 12 -2.14 11.49 6.41
CA GLY A 12 -1.96 10.45 5.40
C GLY A 12 -1.62 9.08 5.98
N GLY A 13 -2.42 8.06 5.64
CA GLY A 13 -2.34 6.68 6.10
C GLY A 13 -1.60 5.73 5.14
N GLY A 14 -0.67 6.24 4.34
CA GLY A 14 0.26 5.42 3.56
C GLY A 14 1.43 4.90 4.42
N GLY A 15 2.31 4.08 3.84
CA GLY A 15 3.46 3.50 4.55
C GLY A 15 4.28 4.53 5.34
N THR A 16 4.56 5.69 4.74
CA THR A 16 5.32 6.76 5.42
C THR A 16 4.57 7.32 6.63
N GLY A 17 3.27 7.62 6.50
CA GLY A 17 2.49 8.20 7.59
C GLY A 17 2.32 7.24 8.77
N VAL A 18 2.01 5.96 8.53
CA VAL A 18 1.92 4.97 9.62
C VAL A 18 3.28 4.72 10.26
N GLY A 19 4.36 4.76 9.47
CA GLY A 19 5.73 4.68 9.99
C GLY A 19 6.06 5.84 10.92
N ILE A 20 5.65 7.08 10.57
CA ILE A 20 5.81 8.28 11.41
C ILE A 20 5.00 8.13 12.70
N ALA A 21 3.73 7.69 12.59
CA ALA A 21 2.89 7.49 13.78
C ALA A 21 3.49 6.44 14.71
N TRP A 22 4.03 5.34 14.16
CA TRP A 22 4.68 4.29 14.92
C TRP A 22 5.96 4.78 15.62
N ASP A 23 6.87 5.42 14.89
CA ASP A 23 8.13 5.92 15.45
C ASP A 23 7.88 6.99 16.52
N ALA A 24 6.99 7.94 16.25
CA ALA A 24 6.64 9.00 17.20
C ALA A 24 5.99 8.43 18.49
N ALA A 25 5.07 7.46 18.36
CA ALA A 25 4.45 6.82 19.51
C ALA A 25 5.47 6.00 20.34
N LEU A 26 6.38 5.25 19.69
CA LEU A 26 7.47 4.55 20.39
C LEU A 26 8.41 5.51 21.13
N ARG A 27 8.61 6.71 20.61
CA ARG A 27 9.35 7.78 21.30
C ARG A 27 8.51 8.47 22.40
N GLY A 28 7.25 8.03 22.60
CA GLY A 28 6.37 8.47 23.70
C GLY A 28 5.67 9.81 23.43
N PHE A 29 5.52 10.24 22.18
CA PHE A 29 4.67 11.38 21.83
C PHE A 29 3.20 10.94 21.77
N GLY A 30 2.29 11.86 22.13
CA GLY A 30 0.89 11.74 21.77
C GLY A 30 0.73 11.95 20.27
N VAL A 31 0.13 10.97 19.58
CA VAL A 31 0.04 10.97 18.11
C VAL A 31 -1.38 10.73 17.67
N VAL A 32 -1.86 11.56 16.73
CA VAL A 32 -3.07 11.31 15.94
C VAL A 32 -2.68 11.22 14.47
N LEU A 33 -3.04 10.13 13.80
CA LEU A 33 -2.95 10.00 12.35
C LEU A 33 -4.34 10.10 11.75
N VAL A 34 -4.49 10.91 10.70
CA VAL A 34 -5.74 11.04 9.94
C VAL A 34 -5.54 10.61 8.49
N GLU A 35 -6.47 9.79 7.98
CA GLU A 35 -6.48 9.32 6.60
C GLU A 35 -7.89 9.47 6.01
N LYS A 36 -7.97 10.06 4.81
CA LYS A 36 -9.23 10.32 4.10
C LYS A 36 -10.02 9.04 3.79
N ARG A 37 -9.33 7.95 3.50
CA ARG A 37 -9.91 6.66 3.15
C ARG A 37 -9.46 5.61 4.17
N ASP A 38 -9.46 4.34 3.76
CA ASP A 38 -8.74 3.32 4.49
C ASP A 38 -7.22 3.45 4.28
N LEU A 39 -6.44 2.83 5.15
CA LEU A 39 -4.99 2.77 5.03
C LEU A 39 -4.58 2.23 3.65
N THR A 40 -3.45 2.67 3.13
CA THR A 40 -2.90 2.22 1.83
C THR A 40 -3.69 2.62 0.59
N HIS A 41 -4.73 3.42 0.69
CA HIS A 41 -5.56 3.77 -0.46
C HIS A 41 -4.80 4.52 -1.58
N GLY A 42 -3.76 5.28 -1.22
CA GLY A 42 -2.92 6.02 -2.17
C GLY A 42 -1.85 5.16 -2.86
N THR A 43 -0.67 5.75 -3.09
CA THR A 43 0.46 5.14 -3.80
C THR A 43 0.95 3.83 -3.16
N THR A 44 0.88 3.73 -1.83
CA THR A 44 1.30 2.54 -1.06
C THR A 44 0.53 1.28 -1.48
N GLY A 45 -0.75 1.38 -1.78
CA GLY A 45 -1.55 0.24 -2.23
C GLY A 45 -1.49 -0.03 -3.74
N ARG A 46 -0.71 0.74 -4.49
CA ARG A 46 -0.71 0.72 -5.96
C ARG A 46 0.67 0.48 -6.57
N PHE A 47 1.62 -0.05 -5.82
CA PHE A 47 2.95 -0.42 -6.31
C PHE A 47 3.03 -1.92 -6.65
N HIS A 48 4.15 -2.35 -7.20
CA HIS A 48 4.36 -3.73 -7.70
C HIS A 48 4.67 -4.76 -6.60
N GLY A 49 4.77 -4.38 -5.33
CA GLY A 49 5.09 -5.32 -4.25
C GLY A 49 6.57 -5.70 -4.14
N LEU A 50 7.49 -4.95 -4.73
CA LEU A 50 8.92 -5.24 -4.64
C LEU A 50 9.54 -4.65 -3.38
N LEU A 51 10.17 -5.49 -2.56
CA LEU A 51 11.14 -5.10 -1.55
C LEU A 51 12.50 -4.97 -2.20
N HIS A 52 12.93 -3.73 -2.48
CA HIS A 52 14.16 -3.45 -3.21
C HIS A 52 15.42 -3.77 -2.41
N SER A 53 16.35 -4.51 -3.02
CA SER A 53 17.76 -4.60 -2.56
C SER A 53 18.58 -3.32 -2.83
N GLY A 54 18.08 -2.45 -3.69
CA GLY A 54 18.81 -1.31 -4.23
C GLY A 54 19.40 -1.55 -5.63
N GLY A 55 19.47 -2.80 -6.10
CA GLY A 55 20.08 -3.15 -7.40
C GLY A 55 19.63 -2.27 -8.56
N ARG A 56 18.33 -1.97 -8.65
CA ARG A 56 17.79 -1.11 -9.71
C ARG A 56 18.39 0.32 -9.74
N TYR A 57 18.97 0.79 -8.64
CA TYR A 57 19.43 2.17 -8.48
C TYR A 57 20.96 2.31 -8.45
N VAL A 58 21.72 1.21 -8.33
CA VAL A 58 23.18 1.24 -8.06
C VAL A 58 23.98 2.07 -9.06
N VAL A 59 23.56 2.14 -10.34
CA VAL A 59 24.26 2.90 -11.38
C VAL A 59 23.77 4.34 -11.46
N LYS A 60 22.46 4.57 -11.33
CA LYS A 60 21.83 5.88 -11.59
C LYS A 60 21.69 6.73 -10.33
N ASP A 61 21.39 6.13 -9.19
CA ASP A 61 21.08 6.80 -7.92
C ASP A 61 21.69 6.01 -6.74
N PRO A 62 23.04 6.09 -6.55
CA PRO A 62 23.77 5.32 -5.54
C PRO A 62 23.28 5.54 -4.10
N GLN A 63 22.84 6.77 -3.77
CA GLN A 63 22.29 7.08 -2.45
C GLN A 63 20.99 6.28 -2.23
N SER A 64 20.05 6.32 -3.17
CA SER A 64 18.83 5.54 -3.09
C SER A 64 19.09 4.03 -3.01
N ALA A 65 20.15 3.54 -3.66
CA ALA A 65 20.54 2.14 -3.57
C ALA A 65 21.03 1.76 -2.17
N ALA A 66 21.90 2.60 -1.57
CA ALA A 66 22.42 2.40 -0.21
C ALA A 66 21.29 2.42 0.84
N GLU A 67 20.36 3.36 0.73
CA GLU A 67 19.18 3.43 1.59
C GLU A 67 18.31 2.17 1.44
N CYS A 68 18.08 1.71 0.22
CA CYS A 68 17.27 0.51 -0.02
C CYS A 68 17.87 -0.73 0.62
N ILE A 69 19.17 -1.00 0.45
CA ILE A 69 19.77 -2.22 1.02
C ILE A 69 19.82 -2.18 2.55
N ALA A 70 20.02 -0.99 3.14
CA ALA A 70 19.97 -0.83 4.58
C ALA A 70 18.58 -1.14 5.13
N GLU A 71 17.53 -0.55 4.53
CA GLU A 71 16.15 -0.75 4.94
C GLU A 71 15.62 -2.16 4.60
N ASN A 72 16.02 -2.75 3.48
CA ASN A 72 15.72 -4.14 3.15
C ASN A 72 16.14 -5.09 4.28
N ARG A 73 17.38 -4.92 4.79
CA ARG A 73 17.90 -5.73 5.91
C ARG A 73 17.12 -5.51 7.21
N ILE A 74 16.63 -4.30 7.46
CA ILE A 74 15.82 -3.98 8.64
C ILE A 74 14.43 -4.60 8.49
N LEU A 75 13.75 -4.36 7.38
CA LEU A 75 12.40 -4.86 7.14
C LEU A 75 12.32 -6.39 7.15
N ARG A 76 13.36 -7.07 6.67
CA ARG A 76 13.49 -8.54 6.76
C ARG A 76 13.56 -9.08 8.20
N ARG A 77 13.77 -8.23 9.20
CA ARG A 77 13.75 -8.60 10.62
C ARG A 77 12.50 -8.11 11.33
N THR A 78 11.98 -6.96 10.92
CA THR A 78 10.88 -6.30 11.62
C THR A 78 9.51 -6.58 11.02
N HIS A 79 9.44 -6.98 9.73
CA HIS A 79 8.20 -7.20 8.98
C HIS A 79 8.20 -8.56 8.26
N THR A 80 8.80 -9.57 8.84
CA THR A 80 9.03 -10.91 8.24
C THR A 80 7.79 -11.48 7.56
N HIS A 81 6.65 -11.55 8.28
CA HIS A 81 5.40 -12.15 7.81
C HIS A 81 4.74 -11.42 6.62
N CYS A 82 5.20 -10.21 6.32
CA CYS A 82 4.75 -9.42 5.16
C CYS A 82 5.61 -9.66 3.92
N ILE A 83 6.73 -10.39 4.07
CA ILE A 83 7.74 -10.57 3.04
C ILE A 83 7.77 -12.03 2.61
N GLU A 84 7.73 -12.24 1.32
CA GLU A 84 8.06 -13.51 0.67
C GLU A 84 9.52 -13.43 0.20
N ASP A 85 10.38 -14.29 0.72
CA ASP A 85 11.82 -14.28 0.44
C ASP A 85 12.13 -14.95 -0.90
N THR A 86 11.74 -14.27 -1.97
CA THR A 86 11.83 -14.76 -3.34
C THR A 86 13.23 -14.61 -3.95
N GLY A 87 14.07 -13.76 -3.36
CA GLY A 87 15.27 -13.27 -4.06
C GLY A 87 14.92 -12.42 -5.28
N GLY A 88 15.95 -12.07 -6.07
CA GLY A 88 15.78 -11.33 -7.31
C GLY A 88 16.90 -11.59 -8.28
N PHE A 89 16.55 -11.71 -9.56
CA PHE A 89 17.49 -11.82 -10.69
C PHE A 89 17.50 -10.51 -11.49
N PHE A 90 18.69 -10.05 -11.83
CA PHE A 90 18.94 -9.09 -12.89
C PHE A 90 19.48 -9.86 -14.08
N VAL A 91 18.72 -9.89 -15.18
CA VAL A 91 19.04 -10.73 -16.35
C VAL A 91 19.39 -9.87 -17.55
N VAL A 92 20.40 -10.30 -18.30
CA VAL A 92 20.82 -9.68 -19.55
C VAL A 92 20.14 -10.40 -20.70
N THR A 93 19.15 -9.76 -21.31
CA THR A 93 18.48 -10.29 -22.51
C THR A 93 19.30 -9.95 -23.77
N PRO A 94 19.05 -10.60 -24.93
CA PRO A 94 19.76 -10.26 -26.15
C PRO A 94 19.68 -8.79 -26.58
N GLU A 95 18.63 -8.10 -26.15
CA GLU A 95 18.41 -6.67 -26.44
C GLU A 95 19.18 -5.74 -25.47
N ASP A 96 19.75 -6.27 -24.39
CA ASP A 96 20.42 -5.52 -23.32
C ASP A 96 21.95 -5.72 -23.30
N GLU A 97 22.52 -6.22 -24.39
CA GLU A 97 23.96 -6.37 -24.54
C GLU A 97 24.69 -5.03 -24.47
N GLY A 98 25.87 -5.02 -23.84
CA GLY A 98 26.67 -3.83 -23.65
C GLY A 98 27.46 -3.82 -22.35
N ASP A 99 27.94 -2.65 -21.90
CA ASP A 99 28.78 -2.46 -20.73
C ASP A 99 28.00 -2.36 -19.40
N TYR A 100 26.66 -2.25 -19.47
CA TYR A 100 25.83 -2.04 -18.28
C TYR A 100 25.95 -3.15 -17.23
N PRO A 101 25.98 -4.44 -17.59
CA PRO A 101 26.12 -5.52 -16.61
C PRO A 101 27.40 -5.42 -15.75
N ASP A 102 28.52 -5.03 -16.34
CA ASP A 102 29.78 -4.86 -15.61
C ASP A 102 29.76 -3.63 -14.72
N ARG A 103 29.18 -2.54 -15.20
CA ARG A 103 28.94 -1.32 -14.40
C ARG A 103 27.99 -1.62 -13.23
N PHE A 104 26.94 -2.40 -13.47
CA PHE A 104 26.00 -2.85 -12.45
C PHE A 104 26.72 -3.64 -11.36
N LEU A 105 27.51 -4.64 -11.72
CA LEU A 105 28.25 -5.47 -10.77
C LEU A 105 29.27 -4.65 -9.96
N ALA A 106 29.99 -3.75 -10.63
CA ALA A 106 30.94 -2.84 -9.97
C ALA A 106 30.25 -1.90 -8.98
N ALA A 107 29.10 -1.31 -9.38
CA ALA A 107 28.32 -0.42 -8.53
C ALA A 107 27.71 -1.15 -7.33
N CYS A 108 27.21 -2.39 -7.51
CA CYS A 108 26.74 -3.22 -6.40
C CYS A 108 27.83 -3.43 -5.35
N ARG A 109 29.05 -3.76 -5.78
CA ARG A 109 30.21 -3.94 -4.88
C ARG A 109 30.56 -2.64 -4.15
N GLN A 110 30.59 -1.52 -4.85
CA GLN A 110 30.92 -0.21 -4.29
C GLN A 110 29.92 0.22 -3.20
N ILE A 111 28.62 -0.03 -3.41
CA ILE A 111 27.54 0.39 -2.49
C ILE A 111 27.33 -0.63 -1.37
N GLY A 112 27.78 -1.88 -1.55
CA GLY A 112 27.58 -2.97 -0.59
C GLY A 112 26.21 -3.67 -0.75
N VAL A 113 25.63 -3.63 -1.96
CA VAL A 113 24.50 -4.46 -2.33
C VAL A 113 25.02 -5.87 -2.62
N PRO A 114 24.61 -6.91 -1.87
CA PRO A 114 25.00 -8.28 -2.17
C PRO A 114 24.57 -8.64 -3.60
N CYS A 115 25.53 -9.04 -4.42
CA CYS A 115 25.30 -9.38 -5.81
C CYS A 115 26.29 -10.45 -6.24
N GLN A 116 25.79 -11.55 -6.79
CA GLN A 116 26.61 -12.62 -7.36
C GLN A 116 26.11 -13.01 -8.75
N GLU A 117 27.04 -13.35 -9.64
CA GLU A 117 26.69 -13.89 -10.94
C GLU A 117 26.35 -15.37 -10.81
N VAL A 118 25.18 -15.77 -11.32
CA VAL A 118 24.64 -17.14 -11.25
C VAL A 118 24.77 -17.76 -12.64
N PRO A 119 25.21 -19.04 -12.76
CA PRO A 119 25.20 -19.74 -14.05
C PRO A 119 23.81 -19.73 -14.68
N VAL A 120 23.73 -19.39 -15.96
CA VAL A 120 22.44 -19.32 -16.69
C VAL A 120 21.65 -20.62 -16.57
N ALA A 121 22.33 -21.80 -16.68
CA ALA A 121 21.67 -23.09 -16.53
C ALA A 121 21.03 -23.29 -15.15
N GLU A 122 21.60 -22.71 -14.10
CA GLU A 122 20.99 -22.74 -12.77
C GLU A 122 19.80 -21.79 -12.67
N ALA A 123 19.92 -20.57 -13.18
CA ALA A 123 18.82 -19.61 -13.22
C ALA A 123 17.61 -20.20 -13.98
N LEU A 124 17.84 -20.87 -15.12
CA LEU A 124 16.78 -21.53 -15.89
C LEU A 124 16.15 -22.74 -15.16
N ARG A 125 16.90 -23.42 -14.29
CA ARG A 125 16.30 -24.46 -13.44
C ARG A 125 15.41 -23.89 -12.35
N ARG A 126 15.78 -22.74 -11.79
CA ARG A 126 15.00 -22.03 -10.75
C ARG A 126 13.79 -21.32 -11.35
N GLU A 127 13.93 -20.79 -12.57
CA GLU A 127 12.91 -20.07 -13.33
C GLU A 127 12.75 -20.69 -14.73
N PRO A 128 11.97 -21.77 -14.86
CA PRO A 128 11.87 -22.51 -16.13
C PRO A 128 11.25 -21.72 -17.29
N LEU A 129 10.49 -20.65 -17.00
CA LEU A 129 9.86 -19.79 -18.00
C LEU A 129 10.74 -18.58 -18.38
N LEU A 130 11.89 -18.41 -17.73
CA LEU A 130 12.82 -17.34 -18.06
C LEU A 130 13.33 -17.52 -19.50
N ASN A 131 13.55 -16.43 -20.21
CA ASN A 131 14.06 -16.44 -21.58
C ASN A 131 15.37 -17.26 -21.66
N PRO A 132 15.40 -18.38 -22.41
CA PRO A 132 16.59 -19.23 -22.50
C PRO A 132 17.78 -18.57 -23.23
N ARG A 133 17.57 -17.42 -23.88
CA ARG A 133 18.61 -16.66 -24.57
C ARG A 133 19.28 -15.60 -23.70
N VAL A 134 18.97 -15.52 -22.38
CA VAL A 134 19.70 -14.63 -21.48
C VAL A 134 21.18 -15.03 -21.44
N SER A 135 22.06 -14.02 -21.47
CA SER A 135 23.50 -14.24 -21.54
C SER A 135 24.16 -14.24 -20.16
N ARG A 136 23.62 -13.45 -19.21
CA ARG A 136 24.12 -13.32 -17.83
C ARG A 136 22.97 -13.13 -16.85
N VAL A 137 23.15 -13.62 -15.63
CA VAL A 137 22.19 -13.48 -14.53
C VAL A 137 22.92 -13.09 -13.26
N PHE A 138 22.43 -12.05 -12.59
CA PHE A 138 22.94 -11.58 -11.30
C PHE A 138 21.87 -11.73 -10.23
N GLU A 139 22.20 -12.40 -9.15
CA GLU A 139 21.32 -12.57 -8.00
C GLU A 139 21.55 -11.47 -6.97
N VAL A 140 20.46 -10.91 -6.46
CA VAL A 140 20.43 -9.87 -5.42
C VAL A 140 19.35 -10.19 -4.38
N PRO A 141 19.42 -9.64 -3.14
CA PRO A 141 18.42 -9.90 -2.10
C PRO A 141 17.16 -9.04 -2.26
N ASP A 142 16.58 -9.00 -3.47
CA ASP A 142 15.21 -8.50 -3.64
C ASP A 142 14.23 -9.44 -2.91
N GLY A 143 12.98 -9.05 -2.80
CA GLY A 143 11.91 -9.87 -2.26
C GLY A 143 10.56 -9.36 -2.70
N SER A 144 9.53 -10.18 -2.57
CA SER A 144 8.15 -9.73 -2.70
C SER A 144 7.62 -9.30 -1.33
N VAL A 145 6.83 -8.22 -1.27
CA VAL A 145 6.24 -7.73 -0.04
C VAL A 145 4.77 -7.40 -0.23
N ASP A 146 3.95 -7.85 0.71
CA ASP A 146 2.58 -7.35 0.82
C ASP A 146 2.57 -6.00 1.53
N GLY A 147 2.53 -4.92 0.73
CA GLY A 147 2.54 -3.55 1.23
C GLY A 147 1.28 -3.18 2.02
N PHE A 148 0.16 -3.87 1.78
CA PHE A 148 -1.06 -3.69 2.57
C PHE A 148 -0.87 -4.24 3.97
N LEU A 149 -0.55 -5.53 4.07
CA LEU A 149 -0.32 -6.20 5.34
C LEU A 149 0.76 -5.48 6.17
N ALA A 150 1.87 -5.09 5.53
CA ALA A 150 2.97 -4.40 6.22
C ALA A 150 2.54 -3.04 6.77
N THR A 151 1.73 -2.27 6.02
CA THR A 151 1.22 -0.98 6.48
C THR A 151 0.23 -1.14 7.62
N HIS A 152 -0.68 -2.12 7.54
CA HIS A 152 -1.62 -2.44 8.60
C HIS A 152 -0.90 -2.93 9.86
N ALA A 153 0.08 -3.83 9.75
CA ALA A 153 0.89 -4.28 10.89
C ALA A 153 1.66 -3.11 11.55
N THR A 154 2.17 -2.17 10.75
CA THR A 154 2.82 -0.96 11.27
C THR A 154 1.83 -0.04 11.99
N ALA A 155 0.62 0.15 11.44
CA ALA A 155 -0.44 0.92 12.09
C ALA A 155 -0.87 0.28 13.42
N GLN A 156 -1.01 -1.05 13.46
CA GLN A 156 -1.26 -1.79 14.69
C GLN A 156 -0.15 -1.59 15.72
N ALA A 157 1.12 -1.62 15.28
CA ALA A 157 2.25 -1.33 16.16
C ALA A 157 2.20 0.10 16.71
N ALA A 158 1.78 1.08 15.88
CA ALA A 158 1.59 2.47 16.33
C ALA A 158 0.48 2.58 17.38
N VAL A 159 -0.67 1.92 17.16
CA VAL A 159 -1.79 1.89 18.12
C VAL A 159 -1.39 1.23 19.42
N ARG A 160 -0.68 0.09 19.39
CA ARG A 160 -0.14 -0.56 20.60
C ARG A 160 0.84 0.33 21.37
N ALA A 161 1.54 1.23 20.67
CA ALA A 161 2.42 2.22 21.28
C ALA A 161 1.69 3.50 21.76
N GLY A 162 0.35 3.58 21.58
CA GLY A 162 -0.50 4.68 22.06
C GLY A 162 -0.93 5.71 21.01
N ALA A 163 -0.63 5.51 19.72
CA ALA A 163 -1.14 6.37 18.67
C ALA A 163 -2.64 6.15 18.44
N GLN A 164 -3.36 7.21 18.05
CA GLN A 164 -4.72 7.13 17.53
C GLN A 164 -4.68 7.20 16.01
N VAL A 165 -5.34 6.25 15.33
CA VAL A 165 -5.46 6.19 13.87
C VAL A 165 -6.93 6.41 13.50
N LEU A 166 -7.20 7.46 12.70
CA LEU A 166 -8.53 7.84 12.24
C LEU A 166 -8.59 7.68 10.72
N THR A 167 -9.14 6.55 10.26
CA THR A 167 -9.48 6.31 8.85
C THR A 167 -10.82 6.96 8.50
N TYR A 168 -11.07 7.24 7.22
CA TYR A 168 -12.26 7.96 6.73
C TYR A 168 -12.42 9.36 7.33
N HIS A 169 -11.29 10.00 7.61
CA HIS A 169 -11.22 11.36 8.14
C HIS A 169 -10.44 12.26 7.18
N GLU A 170 -11.15 13.16 6.50
CA GLU A 170 -10.58 14.07 5.51
C GLU A 170 -10.12 15.37 6.13
N VAL A 171 -8.88 15.78 5.89
CA VAL A 171 -8.39 17.11 6.25
C VAL A 171 -9.00 18.13 5.28
N VAL A 172 -9.87 19.00 5.79
CA VAL A 172 -10.57 20.05 5.01
C VAL A 172 -9.96 21.43 5.21
N GLY A 173 -9.09 21.61 6.20
CA GLY A 173 -8.38 22.87 6.47
C GLY A 173 -7.22 22.66 7.42
N LEU A 174 -6.20 23.50 7.35
CA LEU A 174 -5.17 23.61 8.39
C LEU A 174 -5.50 24.79 9.31
N LEU A 175 -5.34 24.59 10.61
CA LEU A 175 -5.50 25.64 11.61
C LEU A 175 -4.20 26.45 11.64
N VAL A 176 -4.28 27.72 11.24
CA VAL A 176 -3.12 28.60 11.16
C VAL A 176 -3.35 29.80 12.07
N GLU A 177 -2.41 30.04 12.97
CA GLU A 177 -2.39 31.22 13.88
C GLU A 177 -1.25 32.17 13.51
N GLY A 178 -1.30 33.37 14.06
CA GLY A 178 -0.28 34.40 13.85
C GLY A 178 -0.54 35.32 12.66
N SER A 179 0.29 36.35 12.52
CA SER A 179 0.27 37.33 11.44
C SER A 179 1.40 37.07 10.43
N GLU A 180 1.44 37.85 9.36
CA GLU A 180 2.52 37.78 8.35
C GLU A 180 3.89 37.92 9.01
N GLY A 181 4.76 36.92 8.82
CA GLY A 181 6.08 36.84 9.43
C GLY A 181 6.19 35.97 10.71
N ASP A 182 5.06 35.63 11.37
CA ASP A 182 5.03 34.72 12.53
C ASP A 182 3.86 33.74 12.45
N ARG A 183 3.67 33.12 11.30
CA ARG A 183 2.61 32.14 11.06
C ARG A 183 2.97 30.78 11.62
N ARG A 184 1.99 30.12 12.23
CA ARG A 184 2.16 28.78 12.78
C ARG A 184 0.94 27.90 12.46
N VAL A 185 1.17 26.70 11.98
CA VAL A 185 0.17 25.65 11.92
C VAL A 185 0.04 25.03 13.30
N VAL A 186 -1.18 25.02 13.86
CA VAL A 186 -1.50 24.50 15.20
C VAL A 186 -2.42 23.30 15.14
N GLY A 187 -2.62 22.73 13.97
CA GLY A 187 -3.46 21.54 13.76
C GLY A 187 -4.21 21.55 12.44
N ALA A 188 -5.29 20.78 12.41
CA ALA A 188 -6.16 20.67 11.23
C ALA A 188 -7.63 20.54 11.60
N ARG A 189 -8.49 21.02 10.71
CA ARG A 189 -9.92 20.72 10.71
C ARG A 189 -10.14 19.49 9.83
N VAL A 190 -10.80 18.51 10.40
CA VAL A 190 -10.96 17.18 9.83
C VAL A 190 -12.44 16.84 9.77
N ARG A 191 -12.91 16.32 8.63
CA ARG A 191 -14.28 15.85 8.44
C ARG A 191 -14.33 14.34 8.54
N ASP A 192 -15.14 13.82 9.47
CA ASP A 192 -15.52 12.40 9.50
C ASP A 192 -16.45 12.12 8.31
N LEU A 193 -16.00 11.29 7.37
CA LEU A 193 -16.76 10.99 6.15
C LEU A 193 -17.93 10.04 6.39
N ALA A 194 -18.03 9.42 7.56
CA ALA A 194 -19.14 8.56 7.89
C ALA A 194 -20.36 9.30 8.38
N CYS A 195 -20.16 10.37 9.17
CA CYS A 195 -21.27 11.15 9.74
C CYS A 195 -21.31 12.60 9.23
N GLY A 196 -20.28 13.05 8.50
CA GLY A 196 -20.17 14.42 8.00
C GLY A 196 -19.78 15.45 9.06
N GLU A 197 -19.54 15.02 10.30
CA GLU A 197 -19.14 15.93 11.39
C GLU A 197 -17.71 16.44 11.21
N GLU A 198 -17.47 17.68 11.61
CA GLU A 198 -16.12 18.26 11.63
C GLU A 198 -15.53 18.23 13.04
N VAL A 199 -14.25 17.86 13.11
CA VAL A 199 -13.45 17.77 14.33
C VAL A 199 -12.21 18.62 14.16
N GLU A 200 -11.83 19.40 15.15
CA GLU A 200 -10.53 20.07 15.19
C GLU A 200 -9.50 19.20 15.91
N VAL A 201 -8.41 18.91 15.23
CA VAL A 201 -7.24 18.24 15.83
C VAL A 201 -6.18 19.31 16.04
N HIS A 202 -5.95 19.67 17.29
CA HIS A 202 -4.89 20.62 17.68
C HIS A 202 -3.59 19.87 17.97
N ALA A 203 -2.48 20.35 17.40
CA ALA A 203 -1.19 19.70 17.52
C ALA A 203 -0.05 20.72 17.70
N ALA A 204 0.97 20.32 18.47
CA ALA A 204 2.20 21.11 18.57
C ALA A 204 2.99 21.12 17.26
N LEU A 205 2.90 19.99 16.50
CA LEU A 205 3.51 19.82 15.18
C LEU A 205 2.60 18.98 14.28
N THR A 206 2.43 19.43 13.04
CA THR A 206 1.74 18.68 11.98
C THR A 206 2.75 18.16 10.97
N ILE A 207 2.65 16.87 10.61
CA ILE A 207 3.51 16.23 9.60
C ILE A 207 2.63 15.80 8.42
N ASN A 208 2.80 16.49 7.30
CA ASN A 208 2.15 16.17 6.04
C ASN A 208 2.88 15.01 5.34
N ALA A 209 2.29 13.83 5.39
CA ALA A 209 2.73 12.60 4.74
C ALA A 209 1.71 12.12 3.67
N ALA A 210 0.97 13.06 3.06
CA ALA A 210 -0.10 12.79 2.12
C ALA A 210 0.38 12.37 0.70
N GLY A 211 1.66 12.03 0.53
CA GLY A 211 2.21 11.47 -0.70
C GLY A 211 1.92 12.34 -1.92
N ALA A 212 1.25 11.81 -2.93
CA ALA A 212 0.94 12.54 -4.17
C ALA A 212 0.02 13.76 -3.95
N TRP A 213 -0.70 13.80 -2.84
CA TRP A 213 -1.57 14.93 -2.44
C TRP A 213 -0.91 15.92 -1.48
N ALA A 214 0.38 15.75 -1.16
CA ALA A 214 1.10 16.62 -0.21
C ALA A 214 1.05 18.10 -0.58
N GLY A 215 1.08 18.43 -1.87
CA GLY A 215 0.91 19.80 -2.36
C GLY A 215 -0.50 20.38 -2.12
N GLN A 216 -1.52 19.52 -2.10
CA GLN A 216 -2.90 19.95 -1.80
C GLN A 216 -3.03 20.31 -0.31
N ILE A 217 -2.47 19.48 0.57
CA ILE A 217 -2.44 19.76 2.02
C ILE A 217 -1.65 21.03 2.31
N ALA A 218 -0.48 21.22 1.71
CA ALA A 218 0.33 22.42 1.91
C ALA A 218 -0.42 23.71 1.50
N ARG A 219 -1.21 23.66 0.42
CA ARG A 219 -2.04 24.80 -0.03
C ARG A 219 -3.07 25.23 1.00
N LEU A 220 -3.57 24.34 1.88
CA LEU A 220 -4.49 24.70 2.96
C LEU A 220 -3.86 25.67 3.99
N ALA A 221 -2.53 25.76 4.04
CA ALA A 221 -1.79 26.77 4.81
C ALA A 221 -1.26 27.91 3.92
N GLY A 222 -1.66 28.00 2.65
CA GLY A 222 -1.16 28.99 1.69
C GLY A 222 0.29 28.73 1.23
N LEU A 223 0.77 27.49 1.33
CA LEU A 223 2.12 27.09 0.97
C LEU A 223 2.16 26.34 -0.36
N THR A 224 3.28 26.42 -1.07
CA THR A 224 3.49 25.72 -2.33
C THR A 224 4.50 24.60 -2.15
N VAL A 225 4.04 23.34 -2.39
CA VAL A 225 4.88 22.16 -2.53
C VAL A 225 4.62 21.57 -3.91
N GLN A 226 5.62 21.64 -4.79
CA GLN A 226 5.50 21.15 -6.16
C GLN A 226 5.72 19.66 -6.23
N VAL A 227 4.63 18.88 -6.12
CA VAL A 227 4.66 17.45 -6.39
C VAL A 227 4.69 17.21 -7.89
N ILE A 228 5.54 16.29 -8.35
CA ILE A 228 5.55 15.80 -9.72
C ILE A 228 4.84 14.44 -9.75
N PRO A 229 3.57 14.39 -10.16
CA PRO A 229 2.83 13.14 -10.17
C PRO A 229 3.32 12.24 -11.32
N GLY A 230 4.04 11.16 -10.99
CA GLY A 230 4.54 10.17 -11.95
C GLY A 230 3.66 8.92 -11.97
N LYS A 231 2.71 8.83 -12.93
CA LYS A 231 1.86 7.65 -13.09
C LYS A 231 2.67 6.46 -13.60
N GLY A 232 2.40 5.28 -13.05
CA GLY A 232 2.94 4.01 -13.53
C GLY A 232 1.86 2.94 -13.54
N ALA A 233 1.61 2.34 -14.71
CA ALA A 233 0.68 1.23 -14.89
C ALA A 233 1.34 -0.11 -14.53
N LEU A 234 0.52 -1.06 -14.10
CA LEU A 234 0.90 -2.41 -13.68
C LEU A 234 -0.15 -3.41 -14.18
N LEU A 235 0.27 -4.65 -14.39
CA LEU A 235 -0.59 -5.75 -14.79
C LEU A 235 -0.50 -6.89 -13.78
N ALA A 236 -1.62 -7.54 -13.45
CA ALA A 236 -1.63 -8.82 -12.75
C ALA A 236 -1.90 -9.95 -13.76
N MET A 237 -1.07 -10.97 -13.71
CA MET A 237 -1.23 -12.17 -14.52
C MET A 237 -2.10 -13.19 -13.77
N ASN A 238 -2.73 -14.10 -14.48
CA ASN A 238 -3.67 -15.07 -13.90
C ASN A 238 -3.03 -16.21 -13.08
N HIS A 239 -1.71 -16.26 -13.00
CA HIS A 239 -0.99 -17.24 -12.20
C HIS A 239 0.42 -16.72 -11.85
N ARG A 240 1.07 -17.40 -10.94
CA ARG A 240 2.45 -17.12 -10.53
C ARG A 240 3.42 -17.61 -11.60
N ILE A 241 3.73 -16.75 -12.56
CA ILE A 241 4.58 -17.06 -13.72
C ILE A 241 6.06 -17.23 -13.32
N VAL A 242 6.51 -16.51 -12.29
CA VAL A 242 7.88 -16.54 -11.79
C VAL A 242 7.88 -16.75 -10.27
N ASN A 243 8.93 -17.34 -9.73
CA ASN A 243 9.13 -17.55 -8.29
C ASN A 243 10.10 -16.54 -7.68
N THR A 244 10.99 -16.01 -8.50
CA THR A 244 11.99 -14.99 -8.16
C THR A 244 11.59 -13.66 -8.79
N VAL A 245 11.90 -12.54 -8.17
CA VAL A 245 11.74 -11.23 -8.84
C VAL A 245 12.67 -11.17 -10.05
N ILE A 246 12.14 -10.89 -11.23
CA ILE A 246 12.94 -10.79 -12.45
C ILE A 246 13.06 -9.32 -12.86
N ASN A 247 14.29 -8.82 -12.97
CA ASN A 247 14.61 -7.47 -13.44
C ASN A 247 15.46 -7.57 -14.71
N ARG A 248 15.30 -6.61 -15.64
CA ARG A 248 16.26 -6.44 -16.74
C ARG A 248 17.53 -5.75 -16.25
N CYS A 249 18.68 -6.29 -16.66
CA CYS A 249 19.99 -5.71 -16.32
C CYS A 249 20.38 -4.63 -17.34
N ARG A 250 19.67 -3.49 -17.27
CA ARG A 250 19.89 -2.29 -18.10
C ARG A 250 19.55 -1.02 -17.33
N MET A 251 19.79 0.14 -17.92
CA MET A 251 19.27 1.39 -17.34
C MET A 251 17.76 1.28 -17.16
N PRO A 252 17.22 1.69 -15.99
CA PRO A 252 15.79 1.56 -15.68
C PRO A 252 14.89 2.13 -16.76
N SER A 253 13.97 1.31 -17.27
CA SER A 253 13.03 1.63 -18.34
C SER A 253 11.63 1.08 -18.02
N ASP A 254 10.68 1.20 -18.98
CA ASP A 254 9.33 0.64 -18.82
C ASP A 254 9.34 -0.87 -18.90
N GLY A 255 8.43 -1.53 -18.16
CA GLY A 255 8.21 -2.97 -18.22
C GLY A 255 9.37 -3.85 -17.77
N ASP A 256 10.31 -3.31 -16.99
CA ASP A 256 11.57 -3.97 -16.64
C ASP A 256 11.46 -5.04 -15.54
N ILE A 257 10.31 -5.20 -14.90
CA ILE A 257 10.19 -5.99 -13.68
C ILE A 257 8.98 -6.93 -13.74
N ILE A 258 9.19 -8.18 -13.33
CA ILE A 258 8.13 -9.13 -13.00
C ILE A 258 8.31 -9.54 -11.53
N VAL A 259 7.27 -9.34 -10.71
CA VAL A 259 7.29 -9.64 -9.27
C VAL A 259 6.31 -10.77 -8.99
N PRO A 260 6.74 -11.88 -8.39
CA PRO A 260 5.79 -12.88 -7.87
C PRO A 260 5.03 -12.27 -6.69
N ALA A 261 3.72 -12.41 -6.66
CA ALA A 261 2.86 -11.83 -5.65
C ALA A 261 1.83 -12.86 -5.19
N HIS A 262 2.19 -13.70 -4.24
CA HIS A 262 1.38 -14.81 -3.75
C HIS A 262 1.00 -15.77 -4.91
N THR A 263 -0.27 -15.80 -5.30
CA THR A 263 -0.80 -16.71 -6.32
C THR A 263 -0.74 -16.15 -7.75
N VAL A 264 -0.32 -14.90 -7.91
CA VAL A 264 -0.25 -14.20 -9.20
C VAL A 264 1.16 -13.64 -9.44
N ALA A 265 1.41 -13.07 -10.60
CA ALA A 265 2.60 -12.28 -10.88
C ALA A 265 2.19 -10.86 -11.31
N VAL A 266 3.01 -9.86 -10.93
CA VAL A 266 2.81 -8.46 -11.29
C VAL A 266 3.88 -8.02 -12.28
N VAL A 267 3.46 -7.52 -13.43
CA VAL A 267 4.34 -6.92 -14.45
C VAL A 267 4.27 -5.41 -14.36
N GLY A 268 5.39 -4.74 -14.39
CA GLY A 268 5.41 -3.26 -14.34
C GLY A 268 6.80 -2.66 -14.48
N THR A 269 6.90 -1.35 -14.53
CA THR A 269 5.85 -0.35 -14.58
C THR A 269 6.09 0.57 -15.76
N THR A 270 5.06 1.28 -16.24
CA THR A 270 5.26 2.45 -17.10
C THR A 270 5.68 3.66 -16.26
N ASP A 271 6.12 4.74 -16.91
CA ASP A 271 6.41 6.02 -16.27
C ASP A 271 5.90 7.19 -17.13
N ARG A 272 4.84 7.84 -16.66
CA ARG A 272 4.21 8.98 -17.34
C ARG A 272 3.92 10.11 -16.36
N ARG A 273 4.29 11.32 -16.70
CA ARG A 273 3.87 12.51 -15.96
C ARG A 273 2.37 12.75 -16.19
N VAL A 274 1.65 13.01 -15.11
CA VAL A 274 0.25 13.46 -15.11
C VAL A 274 0.14 14.79 -14.36
N ASN A 275 -0.95 15.52 -14.58
CA ASN A 275 -1.15 16.80 -13.89
C ASN A 275 -1.95 16.64 -12.59
N ASP A 276 -2.72 15.57 -12.48
CA ASP A 276 -3.58 15.28 -11.35
C ASP A 276 -3.20 13.94 -10.74
N PRO A 277 -2.94 13.85 -9.41
CA PRO A 277 -2.68 12.61 -8.72
C PRO A 277 -3.86 11.62 -8.72
N GLU A 278 -5.07 12.05 -9.08
CA GLU A 278 -6.26 11.21 -9.21
C GLU A 278 -6.36 10.48 -10.57
N VAL A 279 -5.43 10.69 -11.50
CA VAL A 279 -5.43 10.01 -12.81
C VAL A 279 -4.87 8.60 -12.67
N PHE A 280 -5.75 7.63 -12.51
CA PHE A 280 -5.43 6.20 -12.36
C PHE A 280 -5.81 5.35 -13.58
N SER A 281 -6.35 5.93 -14.66
CA SER A 281 -6.69 5.20 -15.88
C SER A 281 -5.46 4.53 -16.48
N VAL A 282 -5.63 3.32 -16.97
CA VAL A 282 -4.60 2.58 -17.73
C VAL A 282 -4.99 2.57 -19.19
N GLU A 283 -4.09 3.08 -20.01
CA GLU A 283 -4.32 3.17 -21.46
C GLU A 283 -3.93 1.85 -22.16
N PRO A 284 -4.61 1.46 -23.26
CA PRO A 284 -4.31 0.22 -23.98
C PRO A 284 -2.85 0.09 -24.46
N TRP A 285 -2.21 1.21 -24.79
CA TRP A 285 -0.80 1.20 -25.18
C TRP A 285 0.13 0.86 -24.01
N GLU A 286 -0.21 1.27 -22.76
CA GLU A 286 0.57 0.92 -21.57
C GLU A 286 0.55 -0.58 -21.33
N VAL A 287 -0.61 -1.21 -21.53
CA VAL A 287 -0.76 -2.66 -21.40
C VAL A 287 0.08 -3.40 -22.44
N ARG A 288 -0.01 -2.99 -23.71
CA ARG A 288 0.80 -3.59 -24.79
C ARG A 288 2.30 -3.46 -24.52
N LEU A 289 2.75 -2.26 -24.17
CA LEU A 289 4.15 -2.00 -23.84
C LEU A 289 4.66 -2.91 -22.71
N LEU A 290 3.89 -3.04 -21.62
CA LEU A 290 4.28 -3.88 -20.49
C LEU A 290 4.37 -5.36 -20.87
N LEU A 291 3.45 -5.86 -21.69
CA LEU A 291 3.48 -7.24 -22.18
C LEU A 291 4.66 -7.49 -23.15
N GLU A 292 4.91 -6.56 -24.08
CA GLU A 292 6.02 -6.63 -25.02
C GLU A 292 7.39 -6.63 -24.31
N GLU A 293 7.57 -5.80 -23.29
CA GLU A 293 8.80 -5.78 -22.50
C GLU A 293 8.94 -7.03 -21.60
N ALA A 294 7.83 -7.51 -21.02
CA ALA A 294 7.83 -8.72 -20.22
C ALA A 294 8.09 -9.98 -21.06
N ASP A 295 7.69 -10.00 -22.34
CA ASP A 295 7.95 -11.12 -23.26
C ASP A 295 9.46 -11.34 -23.52
N LYS A 296 10.26 -10.30 -23.41
CA LYS A 296 11.72 -10.39 -23.49
C LYS A 296 12.32 -11.11 -22.28
N LEU A 297 11.64 -11.05 -21.12
CA LEU A 297 12.02 -11.75 -19.89
C LEU A 297 11.45 -13.16 -19.83
N VAL A 298 10.17 -13.31 -20.18
CA VAL A 298 9.41 -14.57 -20.14
C VAL A 298 8.70 -14.74 -21.47
N PRO A 299 9.34 -15.40 -22.47
CA PRO A 299 8.77 -15.58 -23.80
C PRO A 299 7.41 -16.28 -23.76
N GLY A 300 6.43 -15.74 -24.47
CA GLY A 300 5.07 -16.24 -24.51
C GLY A 300 4.13 -15.67 -23.43
N ILE A 301 4.60 -14.77 -22.56
CA ILE A 301 3.76 -14.11 -21.55
C ILE A 301 2.62 -13.30 -22.19
N THR A 302 2.79 -12.82 -23.41
CA THR A 302 1.74 -12.15 -24.19
C THR A 302 0.53 -13.03 -24.46
N GLY A 303 0.71 -14.36 -24.46
CA GLY A 303 -0.38 -15.35 -24.55
C GLY A 303 -1.04 -15.70 -23.22
N ALA A 304 -0.44 -15.31 -22.10
CA ALA A 304 -1.03 -15.54 -20.79
C ALA A 304 -2.16 -14.54 -20.49
N ARG A 305 -3.13 -14.98 -19.72
CA ARG A 305 -4.28 -14.15 -19.35
C ARG A 305 -3.87 -13.07 -18.35
N VAL A 306 -4.09 -11.81 -18.71
CA VAL A 306 -3.99 -10.66 -17.78
C VAL A 306 -5.34 -10.50 -17.09
N VAL A 307 -5.37 -10.56 -15.76
CA VAL A 307 -6.62 -10.50 -15.01
C VAL A 307 -7.01 -9.09 -14.56
N ARG A 308 -6.01 -8.20 -14.45
CA ARG A 308 -6.22 -6.83 -13.99
C ARG A 308 -5.09 -5.90 -14.43
N ALA A 309 -5.46 -4.65 -14.74
CA ALA A 309 -4.53 -3.53 -14.83
C ALA A 309 -4.89 -2.46 -13.80
N TRP A 310 -3.88 -1.77 -13.27
CA TRP A 310 -4.06 -0.60 -12.42
C TRP A 310 -2.87 0.33 -12.54
N ALA A 311 -3.02 1.56 -12.05
CA ALA A 311 -1.95 2.52 -11.99
C ALA A 311 -1.79 3.10 -10.59
N GLY A 312 -0.56 3.48 -10.26
CA GLY A 312 -0.23 4.27 -9.08
C GLY A 312 0.45 5.56 -9.49
N VAL A 313 0.30 6.61 -8.68
CA VAL A 313 0.94 7.90 -8.92
C VAL A 313 2.03 8.12 -7.88
N ARG A 314 3.28 8.20 -8.34
CA ARG A 314 4.46 8.42 -7.49
C ARG A 314 4.52 9.89 -7.08
N PRO A 315 4.75 10.21 -5.80
CA PRO A 315 4.94 11.56 -5.31
C PRO A 315 6.39 12.04 -5.54
N LEU A 316 6.80 12.26 -6.78
CA LEU A 316 8.16 12.72 -7.06
C LEU A 316 8.29 14.19 -6.68
N TYR A 317 9.51 14.59 -6.28
CA TYR A 317 9.83 15.95 -5.91
C TYR A 317 11.21 16.35 -6.39
N GLU A 318 11.28 17.52 -6.99
CA GLU A 318 12.52 18.24 -7.29
C GLU A 318 12.27 19.72 -7.04
N GLU A 319 13.22 20.38 -6.40
CA GLU A 319 13.11 21.82 -6.10
C GLU A 319 13.15 22.68 -7.38
N HIS A 320 13.93 22.23 -8.37
CA HIS A 320 13.99 22.82 -9.71
C HIS A 320 13.72 21.74 -10.75
N GLN A 321 12.57 21.82 -11.44
CA GLN A 321 12.18 20.83 -12.43
C GLN A 321 13.06 20.93 -13.69
N THR A 322 13.91 19.94 -13.93
CA THR A 322 14.87 19.95 -15.05
C THR A 322 14.70 18.84 -16.07
N GLY A 323 13.78 17.86 -15.87
CA GLY A 323 13.77 16.70 -16.77
C GLY A 323 12.47 15.87 -16.78
N ALA A 324 12.54 14.71 -17.43
CA ALA A 324 11.49 13.72 -17.46
C ALA A 324 11.31 13.08 -16.06
N THR A 325 10.11 12.59 -15.72
CA THR A 325 9.79 11.95 -14.43
C THR A 325 10.73 10.80 -14.11
N ARG A 326 11.26 10.11 -15.12
CA ARG A 326 12.21 9.02 -14.97
C ARG A 326 13.59 9.47 -14.50
N ASP A 327 13.96 10.72 -14.79
CA ASP A 327 15.26 11.28 -14.41
C ASP A 327 15.26 11.88 -13.01
N THR A 328 14.08 12.17 -12.47
CA THR A 328 13.89 12.61 -11.08
C THR A 328 14.38 11.56 -10.11
N THR A 329 15.18 11.98 -9.12
CA THR A 329 15.68 11.10 -8.05
C THR A 329 14.53 10.37 -7.34
N ARG A 330 14.79 9.16 -6.89
CA ARG A 330 13.88 8.36 -6.04
C ARG A 330 14.18 8.55 -4.54
N ALA A 331 15.05 9.48 -4.19
CA ALA A 331 15.25 9.91 -2.81
C ALA A 331 13.99 10.60 -2.26
N PHE A 332 13.88 10.66 -0.96
CA PHE A 332 12.86 11.45 -0.29
C PHE A 332 13.39 12.81 0.14
N THR A 333 12.49 13.75 0.34
CA THR A 333 12.81 15.08 0.85
C THR A 333 11.90 15.41 2.03
N LEU A 334 12.49 15.93 3.10
CA LEU A 334 11.79 16.47 4.26
C LEU A 334 11.87 18.00 4.21
N LEU A 335 10.73 18.65 4.04
CA LEU A 335 10.58 20.10 4.00
C LEU A 335 10.21 20.63 5.39
N ASP A 336 11.08 21.43 5.96
CA ASP A 336 10.81 22.22 7.17
C ASP A 336 10.27 23.59 6.74
N HIS A 337 8.96 23.78 6.87
CA HIS A 337 8.29 25.02 6.42
C HIS A 337 8.65 26.23 7.29
N ARG A 338 9.15 26.03 8.51
CA ARG A 338 9.68 27.13 9.31
C ARG A 338 10.92 27.74 8.67
N ALA A 339 11.85 26.88 8.25
CA ALA A 339 13.11 27.34 7.63
C ALA A 339 12.90 27.79 6.19
N ARG A 340 12.00 27.12 5.45
CA ARG A 340 11.79 27.36 4.02
C ARG A 340 10.82 28.52 3.73
N ASP A 341 9.72 28.59 4.46
CA ASP A 341 8.56 29.44 4.15
C ASP A 341 8.19 30.42 5.30
N GLY A 342 8.90 30.37 6.43
CA GLY A 342 8.58 31.19 7.61
C GLY A 342 7.31 30.76 8.35
N VAL A 343 6.82 29.53 8.12
CA VAL A 343 5.62 28.97 8.75
C VAL A 343 5.99 27.83 9.68
N ALA A 344 5.90 28.08 11.00
CA ALA A 344 6.20 27.08 12.02
C ALA A 344 5.11 26.01 12.13
N GLY A 345 5.41 24.89 12.80
CA GLY A 345 4.43 23.85 13.16
C GLY A 345 4.01 22.94 12.02
N LEU A 346 4.67 23.01 10.84
CA LEU A 346 4.41 22.11 9.71
C LEU A 346 5.70 21.55 9.13
N LEU A 347 5.73 20.24 8.94
CA LEU A 347 6.71 19.51 8.11
C LEU A 347 5.98 18.85 6.95
N THR A 348 6.64 18.70 5.79
CA THR A 348 6.15 17.87 4.68
C THR A 348 7.22 16.87 4.28
N ILE A 349 6.87 15.58 4.23
CA ILE A 349 7.74 14.54 3.72
C ILE A 349 7.19 13.98 2.41
N ILE A 350 8.05 13.89 1.39
CA ILE A 350 7.65 13.57 0.03
C ILE A 350 8.73 12.79 -0.72
N GLY A 351 8.38 12.04 -1.74
CA GLY A 351 9.29 11.19 -2.51
C GLY A 351 9.49 9.82 -1.90
N GLY A 352 10.67 9.26 -2.08
CA GLY A 352 11.04 7.98 -1.52
C GLY A 352 10.41 6.77 -2.21
N LYS A 353 10.51 5.64 -1.54
CA LYS A 353 10.04 4.32 -1.97
C LYS A 353 9.37 3.60 -0.81
N TRP A 354 8.52 2.61 -1.10
CA TRP A 354 7.95 1.80 -0.02
C TRP A 354 9.06 1.17 0.84
N THR A 355 10.11 0.62 0.24
CA THR A 355 11.24 0.04 0.99
C THR A 355 11.88 1.00 2.00
N THR A 356 11.84 2.31 1.77
CA THR A 356 12.47 3.31 2.64
C THR A 356 11.49 4.03 3.58
N PHE A 357 10.24 3.56 3.68
CA PHE A 357 9.20 4.24 4.46
C PHE A 357 9.58 4.41 5.95
N ARG A 358 10.24 3.40 6.54
CA ARG A 358 10.70 3.44 7.92
C ARG A 358 11.78 4.51 8.13
N LEU A 359 12.77 4.58 7.22
CA LEU A 359 13.82 5.62 7.27
C LEU A 359 13.22 7.02 7.10
N MET A 360 12.25 7.17 6.20
CA MET A 360 11.53 8.43 6.02
C MET A 360 10.84 8.85 7.33
N ALA A 361 10.20 7.89 8.00
CA ALA A 361 9.55 8.11 9.29
C ALA A 361 10.57 8.53 10.36
N GLU A 362 11.67 7.81 10.50
CA GLU A 362 12.77 8.14 11.41
C GLU A 362 13.25 9.59 11.22
N LYS A 363 13.53 9.99 9.98
CA LYS A 363 13.99 11.36 9.68
C LYS A 363 12.96 12.43 9.97
N ALA A 364 11.68 12.15 9.70
CA ALA A 364 10.59 13.08 10.02
C ALA A 364 10.44 13.26 11.55
N VAL A 365 10.53 12.17 12.32
CA VAL A 365 10.39 12.21 13.77
C VAL A 365 11.68 12.74 14.44
N ASP A 366 12.87 12.49 13.87
CA ASP A 366 14.10 13.15 14.32
C ASP A 366 13.94 14.69 14.25
N LYS A 367 13.40 15.18 13.13
CA LYS A 367 13.12 16.61 12.95
C LYS A 367 12.04 17.13 13.91
N ALA A 368 11.01 16.32 14.18
CA ALA A 368 10.00 16.64 15.19
C ALA A 368 10.63 16.76 16.60
N CYS A 369 11.52 15.85 16.96
CA CYS A 369 12.27 15.94 18.23
C CYS A 369 13.08 17.24 18.35
N GLU A 370 13.75 17.67 17.27
CA GLU A 370 14.47 18.94 17.25
C GLU A 370 13.53 20.13 17.49
N GLN A 371 12.38 20.18 16.83
CA GLN A 371 11.43 21.29 16.93
C GLN A 371 10.69 21.33 18.26
N LEU A 372 10.39 20.16 18.84
CA LEU A 372 9.69 20.04 20.12
C LEU A 372 10.63 20.03 21.33
N GLY A 373 11.96 20.11 21.11
CA GLY A 373 12.95 20.12 22.17
C GLY A 373 13.13 18.78 22.91
N ALA A 374 12.71 17.66 22.29
CA ALA A 374 12.78 16.33 22.86
C ALA A 374 14.01 15.56 22.35
N ARG A 375 14.62 14.73 23.22
CA ARG A 375 15.74 13.84 22.84
C ARG A 375 15.33 12.39 23.08
N LYS A 376 14.75 11.75 22.07
CA LYS A 376 14.27 10.37 22.16
C LYS A 376 14.80 9.58 20.95
N PRO A 377 15.51 8.44 21.18
CA PRO A 377 16.08 7.67 20.08
C PRO A 377 14.99 6.91 19.31
N CYS A 378 15.23 6.70 18.02
CA CYS A 378 14.41 5.80 17.19
C CYS A 378 14.74 4.33 17.54
N THR A 379 13.71 3.51 17.68
CA THR A 379 13.85 2.08 17.94
C THR A 379 13.22 1.21 16.85
N THR A 380 12.59 1.80 15.83
CA THR A 380 11.87 1.07 14.77
C THR A 380 12.75 0.11 13.97
N ALA A 381 14.07 0.34 13.90
CA ALA A 381 15.00 -0.57 13.21
C ALA A 381 15.18 -1.92 13.92
N THR A 382 14.82 -2.02 15.20
CA THR A 382 15.00 -3.22 16.03
C THR A 382 13.71 -3.72 16.66
N THR A 383 12.62 -2.98 16.54
CA THR A 383 11.31 -3.35 17.09
C THR A 383 10.49 -4.09 16.03
N PRO A 384 10.16 -5.38 16.20
CA PRO A 384 9.29 -6.09 15.27
C PRO A 384 7.85 -5.56 15.35
N VAL A 385 7.16 -5.52 14.21
CA VAL A 385 5.72 -5.26 14.19
C VAL A 385 4.95 -6.53 14.58
N PRO A 386 3.68 -6.43 15.03
CA PRO A 386 2.83 -7.58 15.34
C PRO A 386 2.75 -8.55 14.16
N GLY A 387 2.93 -9.85 14.43
CA GLY A 387 2.95 -10.91 13.41
C GLY A 387 4.34 -11.25 12.87
N ALA A 388 5.37 -10.47 13.16
CA ALA A 388 6.73 -10.72 12.67
C ALA A 388 7.32 -12.05 13.19
N GLU A 389 6.85 -12.54 14.31
CA GLU A 389 7.24 -13.83 14.91
C GLU A 389 6.87 -15.04 14.06
N ARG A 390 5.94 -14.91 13.10
CA ARG A 390 5.49 -15.98 12.19
C ARG A 390 6.53 -16.34 11.12
N GLY A 391 7.61 -15.54 10.99
CA GLY A 391 8.60 -15.72 9.94
C GLY A 391 8.13 -15.23 8.57
N TYR A 392 8.90 -15.53 7.51
CA TYR A 392 8.57 -15.12 6.16
C TYR A 392 7.26 -15.72 5.67
N TYR A 393 6.49 -14.90 4.91
CA TYR A 393 5.28 -15.39 4.28
C TYR A 393 5.59 -16.54 3.30
N TRP A 394 4.79 -17.59 3.41
CA TRP A 394 4.76 -18.69 2.45
C TRP A 394 3.36 -19.29 2.40
N LEU A 395 2.79 -19.39 1.21
CA LEU A 395 1.43 -19.91 1.03
C LEU A 395 1.25 -21.33 1.62
N GLY A 396 2.30 -22.14 1.59
CA GLY A 396 2.30 -23.46 2.19
C GLY A 396 2.06 -23.49 3.71
N HIS A 397 2.48 -22.45 4.45
CA HIS A 397 2.15 -22.34 5.87
C HIS A 397 0.64 -22.17 6.07
N ARG A 398 0.00 -21.34 5.27
CA ARG A 398 -1.45 -21.14 5.28
C ARG A 398 -2.22 -22.40 4.90
N LEU A 399 -1.73 -23.12 3.88
CA LEU A 399 -2.31 -24.37 3.48
C LEU A 399 -2.21 -25.41 4.61
N HIS A 400 -1.04 -25.52 5.25
CA HIS A 400 -0.82 -26.40 6.39
C HIS A 400 -1.79 -26.08 7.54
N GLU A 401 -1.98 -24.79 7.87
CA GLU A 401 -2.93 -24.33 8.90
C GLU A 401 -4.38 -24.77 8.58
N VAL A 402 -4.79 -24.61 7.31
CA VAL A 402 -6.11 -25.07 6.83
C VAL A 402 -6.27 -26.58 6.93
N GLU A 403 -5.23 -27.34 6.60
CA GLU A 403 -5.23 -28.81 6.66
C GLU A 403 -5.21 -29.32 8.10
N GLU A 404 -4.35 -28.76 8.95
CA GLU A 404 -4.19 -29.17 10.36
C GLU A 404 -5.47 -28.94 11.16
N HIS A 405 -6.15 -27.81 10.92
CA HIS A 405 -7.37 -27.46 11.62
C HIS A 405 -8.67 -27.84 10.89
N HIS A 406 -8.56 -28.58 9.79
CA HIS A 406 -9.70 -29.04 8.98
C HIS A 406 -10.64 -27.90 8.51
N LEU A 407 -10.06 -26.76 8.12
CA LEU A 407 -10.79 -25.53 7.75
C LEU A 407 -11.24 -25.48 6.29
N GLN A 408 -11.19 -26.57 5.52
CA GLN A 408 -11.55 -26.57 4.10
C GLN A 408 -12.99 -26.11 3.85
N GLY A 409 -13.92 -26.50 4.74
CA GLY A 409 -15.33 -26.07 4.70
C GLY A 409 -15.56 -24.62 5.10
N GLU A 410 -14.57 -23.98 5.70
CA GLU A 410 -14.62 -22.60 6.16
C GLU A 410 -13.97 -21.61 5.19
N LEU A 411 -13.46 -22.08 4.02
CA LEU A 411 -12.81 -21.22 3.05
C LEU A 411 -13.84 -20.30 2.37
N VAL A 412 -13.61 -19.02 2.49
CA VAL A 412 -14.31 -17.96 1.77
C VAL A 412 -13.62 -17.64 0.45
N CYS A 413 -12.28 -17.61 0.44
CA CYS A 413 -11.45 -17.40 -0.73
C CYS A 413 -10.43 -18.53 -0.87
N GLU A 414 -10.61 -19.39 -1.83
CA GLU A 414 -9.74 -20.54 -2.11
C GLU A 414 -8.37 -20.11 -2.69
N CYS A 415 -8.32 -19.02 -3.46
CA CYS A 415 -7.07 -18.53 -4.08
C CYS A 415 -6.05 -18.05 -3.04
N GLU A 416 -6.52 -17.38 -2.00
CA GLU A 416 -5.67 -16.75 -0.97
C GLU A 416 -5.85 -17.42 0.40
N LEU A 417 -6.59 -18.53 0.46
CA LEU A 417 -6.87 -19.33 1.67
C LEU A 417 -7.44 -18.49 2.83
N VAL A 418 -8.40 -17.61 2.52
CA VAL A 418 -9.09 -16.79 3.51
C VAL A 418 -10.26 -17.56 4.08
N THR A 419 -10.27 -17.73 5.39
CA THR A 419 -11.35 -18.43 6.11
C THR A 419 -12.47 -17.49 6.55
N ARG A 420 -13.63 -18.05 6.90
CA ARG A 420 -14.75 -17.33 7.49
C ARG A 420 -14.33 -16.57 8.75
N ALA A 421 -13.60 -17.23 9.66
CA ALA A 421 -13.13 -16.63 10.90
C ALA A 421 -12.24 -15.38 10.65
N MET A 422 -11.40 -15.39 9.60
CA MET A 422 -10.60 -14.22 9.24
C MET A 422 -11.48 -13.04 8.82
N VAL A 423 -12.53 -13.28 8.03
CA VAL A 423 -13.49 -12.23 7.61
C VAL A 423 -14.24 -11.70 8.82
N GLU A 424 -14.77 -12.56 9.68
CA GLU A 424 -15.50 -12.17 10.89
C GLU A 424 -14.64 -11.33 11.84
N ASN A 425 -13.38 -11.73 12.05
CA ASN A 425 -12.46 -10.99 12.92
C ASN A 425 -12.14 -9.60 12.35
N ALA A 426 -11.91 -9.49 11.05
CA ALA A 426 -11.67 -8.19 10.40
C ALA A 426 -12.89 -7.27 10.54
N VAL A 427 -14.10 -7.79 10.32
CA VAL A 427 -15.35 -7.03 10.44
C VAL A 427 -15.60 -6.59 11.89
N ARG A 428 -15.37 -7.46 12.88
CA ARG A 428 -15.51 -7.10 14.29
C ARG A 428 -14.49 -6.05 14.73
N ALA A 429 -13.26 -6.14 14.21
CA ALA A 429 -12.21 -5.16 14.52
C ALA A 429 -12.48 -3.77 13.89
N ASN A 430 -13.15 -3.72 12.74
CA ASN A 430 -13.51 -2.47 12.08
C ASN A 430 -14.95 -2.53 11.52
N PRO A 431 -15.96 -2.11 12.28
CA PRO A 431 -17.35 -2.10 11.85
C PRO A 431 -17.68 -1.19 10.66
N ALA A 432 -16.76 -0.36 10.22
CA ALA A 432 -16.92 0.51 9.05
C ALA A 432 -16.30 -0.07 7.76
N LEU A 433 -15.81 -1.29 7.84
CA LEU A 433 -15.06 -1.97 6.79
C LEU A 433 -15.94 -2.31 5.59
N THR A 434 -15.44 -2.03 4.39
CA THR A 434 -16.07 -2.37 3.11
C THR A 434 -15.49 -3.68 2.55
N LEU A 435 -16.09 -4.23 1.48
CA LEU A 435 -15.50 -5.37 0.74
C LEU A 435 -14.14 -5.02 0.14
N ASP A 436 -13.94 -3.77 -0.27
CA ASP A 436 -12.65 -3.34 -0.82
C ASP A 436 -11.58 -3.22 0.28
N ASP A 437 -11.97 -2.90 1.51
CA ASP A 437 -11.08 -2.93 2.68
C ASP A 437 -10.68 -4.37 3.02
N LEU A 438 -11.63 -5.31 3.09
CA LEU A 438 -11.34 -6.75 3.26
C LEU A 438 -10.35 -7.27 2.21
N ARG A 439 -10.45 -6.76 0.99
CA ARG A 439 -9.53 -7.08 -0.09
C ARG A 439 -8.11 -6.61 0.22
N ARG A 440 -7.94 -5.44 0.85
CA ARG A 440 -6.63 -4.94 1.30
C ARG A 440 -6.11 -5.71 2.51
N ASP A 441 -6.95 -5.97 3.49
CA ASP A 441 -6.56 -6.58 4.76
C ASP A 441 -6.25 -8.07 4.62
N LEU A 442 -7.10 -8.81 3.92
CA LEU A 442 -7.06 -10.26 3.85
C LEU A 442 -6.63 -10.82 2.49
N ARG A 443 -6.38 -9.95 1.50
CA ARG A 443 -6.15 -10.33 0.09
C ARG A 443 -7.36 -10.99 -0.61
N LEU A 444 -8.53 -10.96 0.00
CA LEU A 444 -9.76 -11.46 -0.60
C LEU A 444 -9.96 -10.86 -1.99
N GLY A 445 -10.15 -11.70 -3.01
CA GLY A 445 -10.32 -11.23 -4.39
C GLY A 445 -9.07 -10.72 -5.11
N LYS A 446 -7.85 -10.97 -4.60
CA LYS A 446 -6.59 -10.63 -5.28
C LYS A 446 -5.96 -11.78 -6.09
N GLY A 447 -6.45 -13.00 -5.91
CA GLY A 447 -5.99 -14.15 -6.67
C GLY A 447 -6.54 -14.20 -8.11
N PRO A 448 -6.32 -15.30 -8.85
CA PRO A 448 -6.65 -15.44 -10.27
C PRO A 448 -8.09 -15.15 -10.67
N CYS A 449 -9.07 -15.37 -9.78
CA CYS A 449 -10.49 -15.12 -10.05
C CYS A 449 -10.92 -13.66 -9.80
N GLN A 450 -10.05 -12.83 -9.20
CA GLN A 450 -10.32 -11.42 -8.90
C GLN A 450 -11.65 -11.17 -8.15
N GLY A 451 -12.04 -12.10 -7.28
CA GLY A 451 -13.22 -11.95 -6.43
C GLY A 451 -14.51 -12.51 -6.98
N GLY A 452 -14.45 -13.34 -8.03
CA GLY A 452 -15.64 -13.86 -8.70
C GLY A 452 -16.67 -14.54 -7.77
N PHE A 453 -16.22 -15.20 -6.72
CA PHE A 453 -17.12 -15.91 -5.78
C PHE A 453 -16.96 -15.45 -4.33
N CYS A 454 -15.72 -15.20 -3.88
CA CYS A 454 -15.44 -14.92 -2.48
C CYS A 454 -16.07 -13.62 -1.98
N THR A 455 -16.28 -12.63 -2.84
CA THR A 455 -16.92 -11.36 -2.47
C THR A 455 -18.38 -11.51 -2.09
N TYR A 456 -19.13 -12.35 -2.76
CA TYR A 456 -20.51 -12.66 -2.38
C TYR A 456 -20.60 -13.35 -1.03
N ARG A 457 -19.70 -14.34 -0.79
CA ARG A 457 -19.62 -15.02 0.50
C ARG A 457 -19.26 -14.03 1.61
N ALA A 458 -18.30 -13.15 1.38
CA ALA A 458 -17.90 -12.13 2.34
C ALA A 458 -19.00 -11.11 2.62
N ALA A 459 -19.72 -10.64 1.58
CA ALA A 459 -20.87 -9.76 1.74
C ALA A 459 -21.97 -10.41 2.58
N GLY A 460 -22.25 -11.70 2.37
CA GLY A 460 -23.18 -12.48 3.17
C GLY A 460 -22.77 -12.56 4.65
N ILE A 461 -21.50 -12.82 4.93
CA ILE A 461 -20.96 -12.86 6.30
C ILE A 461 -21.07 -11.48 6.96
N MET A 462 -20.72 -10.41 6.25
CA MET A 462 -20.85 -9.04 6.76
C MET A 462 -22.30 -8.71 7.12
N HIS A 463 -23.24 -9.08 6.25
CA HIS A 463 -24.68 -8.87 6.50
C HIS A 463 -25.19 -9.70 7.68
N GLU A 464 -24.78 -10.95 7.79
CA GLU A 464 -25.13 -11.82 8.92
C GLU A 464 -24.65 -11.21 10.25
N LEU A 465 -23.42 -10.73 10.30
CA LEU A 465 -22.88 -10.06 11.48
C LEU A 465 -23.64 -8.78 11.83
N ALA A 466 -24.04 -8.00 10.81
CA ALA A 466 -24.84 -6.79 11.01
C ALA A 466 -26.24 -7.10 11.59
N CYS A 467 -26.89 -8.17 11.12
CA CYS A 467 -28.20 -8.59 11.64
C CYS A 467 -28.17 -9.12 13.09
N HIS A 468 -27.01 -9.66 13.51
CA HIS A 468 -26.82 -10.18 14.87
C HIS A 468 -26.27 -9.15 15.85
N ALA A 469 -25.80 -7.99 15.39
CA ALA A 469 -25.37 -6.89 16.25
C ALA A 469 -26.61 -6.27 16.92
N THR A 470 -26.76 -6.47 18.24
CA THR A 470 -27.80 -5.80 19.01
C THR A 470 -27.54 -4.29 19.06
N PRO A 471 -28.58 -3.43 19.08
CA PRO A 471 -28.42 -1.97 19.11
C PRO A 471 -27.57 -1.41 20.26
N SER A 472 -27.40 -2.19 21.35
CA SER A 472 -26.56 -1.83 22.50
C SER A 472 -25.05 -1.98 22.25
N GLN A 473 -24.63 -2.75 21.27
CA GLN A 473 -23.20 -2.96 20.95
C GLN A 473 -22.72 -2.05 19.82
N ALA A 474 -23.60 -1.64 18.92
CA ALA A 474 -23.25 -0.75 17.81
C ALA A 474 -23.02 0.72 18.22
N GLY A 475 -23.42 1.12 19.42
CA GLY A 475 -23.38 2.52 19.89
C GLY A 475 -22.26 2.87 20.88
N GLN A 476 -21.46 1.93 21.34
CA GLN A 476 -20.47 2.17 22.41
C GLN A 476 -19.00 2.04 22.01
N GLU A 477 -18.68 1.42 20.88
CA GLU A 477 -17.29 1.27 20.45
C GLU A 477 -17.06 2.06 19.17
N GLY A 478 -16.55 3.24 19.33
CA GLY A 478 -16.13 4.09 18.24
C GLY A 478 -15.01 3.45 17.43
N ARG A 479 -14.96 3.81 16.14
CA ARG A 479 -13.92 3.45 15.18
C ARG A 479 -12.51 3.62 15.74
N ARG A 480 -12.18 2.82 16.70
CA ARG A 480 -10.88 2.66 17.29
C ARG A 480 -10.32 1.36 16.71
N TRP A 481 -9.14 1.44 16.13
CA TRP A 481 -8.33 0.26 15.86
C TRP A 481 -8.03 -0.40 17.21
N GLU A 482 -8.97 -1.15 17.76
CA GLU A 482 -8.71 -2.09 18.86
C GLU A 482 -8.29 -3.40 18.22
N VAL A 483 -7.00 -3.64 18.27
CA VAL A 483 -6.40 -4.92 17.93
C VAL A 483 -6.69 -5.89 19.06
N GLU A 484 -7.85 -6.53 19.04
CA GLU A 484 -7.99 -7.77 19.77
C GLU A 484 -7.48 -8.93 18.92
N ARG A 485 -6.33 -9.37 19.29
CA ARG A 485 -5.74 -10.70 19.32
C ARG A 485 -6.14 -11.70 18.26
N LEU A 486 -5.26 -11.88 17.32
CA LEU A 486 -4.89 -13.22 16.87
C LEU A 486 -4.05 -13.86 18.00
N GLU A 487 -4.68 -14.23 19.11
CA GLU A 487 -4.08 -15.07 20.13
C GLU A 487 -4.85 -16.38 20.23
N CYS A 488 -4.10 -17.47 20.16
CA CYS A 488 -4.47 -18.71 20.85
C CYS A 488 -4.77 -18.40 22.34
N PRO A 489 -5.69 -19.13 22.99
CA PRO A 489 -6.24 -18.74 24.28
C PRO A 489 -5.23 -18.92 25.42
N ALA A 490 -4.70 -17.85 25.96
CA ALA A 490 -4.27 -17.68 27.33
C ALA A 490 -3.62 -16.29 27.53
N ASP A 491 -4.32 -15.39 28.17
CA ASP A 491 -3.98 -14.66 29.39
C ASP A 491 -4.75 -13.36 29.53
N GLN A 492 -5.22 -13.12 30.74
CA GLN A 492 -6.21 -12.13 31.14
C GLN A 492 -5.60 -10.79 31.57
N ALA A 493 -6.41 -9.76 31.33
CA ALA A 493 -6.67 -8.56 32.15
C ALA A 493 -5.65 -7.42 32.23
N ALA A 494 -6.02 -6.21 31.80
CA ALA A 494 -6.41 -5.05 32.62
C ALA A 494 -6.41 -3.72 31.84
N GLY A 495 -7.39 -2.86 32.13
CA GLY A 495 -7.27 -1.40 32.02
C GLY A 495 -8.19 -0.67 31.06
N ALA A 496 -9.41 -0.36 31.49
CA ALA A 496 -10.36 0.48 30.77
C ALA A 496 -10.01 1.98 30.91
N GLY A 497 -9.86 2.66 29.78
CA GLY A 497 -9.83 4.11 29.65
C GLY A 497 -11.04 4.59 28.84
N SER A 498 -11.75 5.60 29.31
CA SER A 498 -13.02 6.10 28.78
C SER A 498 -12.94 6.53 27.32
N ALA A 499 -13.72 5.89 26.46
CA ALA A 499 -13.90 6.27 25.07
C ALA A 499 -15.01 7.34 24.92
N ALA A 500 -14.78 8.35 24.08
CA ALA A 500 -15.79 9.32 23.70
C ALA A 500 -16.84 8.68 22.76
N PRO A 501 -18.10 9.13 22.75
CA PRO A 501 -19.16 8.55 21.93
C PRO A 501 -18.86 8.75 20.45
N VAL A 502 -18.97 7.67 19.70
CA VAL A 502 -18.80 7.62 18.24
C VAL A 502 -20.18 7.53 17.59
N CYS A 503 -20.34 8.25 16.50
CA CYS A 503 -21.53 8.16 15.66
C CYS A 503 -21.77 6.70 15.23
N PRO A 504 -22.97 6.15 15.39
CA PRO A 504 -23.27 4.83 14.83
C PRO A 504 -23.08 4.87 13.31
N PRO A 505 -22.55 3.80 12.69
CA PRO A 505 -22.47 3.73 11.25
C PRO A 505 -23.86 3.91 10.65
N PRO A 506 -24.00 4.61 9.50
CA PRO A 506 -25.28 4.68 8.79
C PRO A 506 -25.82 3.25 8.59
N SER A 507 -27.11 3.04 8.78
CA SER A 507 -27.78 1.74 8.62
C SER A 507 -27.51 1.05 7.29
N ASP A 508 -27.03 1.79 6.30
CA ASP A 508 -26.76 1.35 4.94
C ASP A 508 -25.32 0.92 4.67
N LEU A 509 -24.40 1.11 5.64
CA LEU A 509 -22.97 0.84 5.42
C LEU A 509 -22.70 -0.65 5.13
N TRP A 510 -23.55 -1.55 5.58
CA TRP A 510 -23.47 -2.99 5.35
C TRP A 510 -24.63 -3.54 4.51
N ASN A 511 -25.24 -2.70 3.71
CA ASN A 511 -26.18 -3.18 2.71
C ASN A 511 -25.39 -4.03 1.69
N PRO A 512 -25.63 -5.35 1.61
CA PRO A 512 -24.85 -6.25 0.76
C PRO A 512 -24.94 -5.88 -0.72
N ASN A 513 -26.05 -5.31 -1.16
CA ASN A 513 -26.22 -4.87 -2.55
C ASN A 513 -25.32 -3.68 -2.89
N LEU A 514 -25.17 -2.72 -1.97
CA LEU A 514 -24.28 -1.58 -2.15
C LEU A 514 -22.82 -2.01 -2.11
N LEU A 515 -22.45 -2.87 -1.16
CA LEU A 515 -21.10 -3.43 -1.05
C LEU A 515 -20.70 -4.20 -2.32
N LEU A 516 -21.58 -5.03 -2.84
CA LEU A 516 -21.36 -5.80 -4.07
C LEU A 516 -21.24 -4.90 -5.29
N ARG A 517 -22.13 -3.93 -5.43
CA ARG A 517 -22.08 -2.96 -6.53
C ARG A 517 -20.74 -2.22 -6.55
N ASP A 518 -20.36 -1.64 -5.43
CA ASP A 518 -19.13 -0.85 -5.32
C ASP A 518 -17.89 -1.72 -5.61
N PHE A 519 -17.90 -2.96 -5.12
CA PHE A 519 -16.83 -3.92 -5.44
C PHE A 519 -16.79 -4.28 -6.93
N LEU A 520 -17.94 -4.55 -7.56
CA LEU A 520 -18.02 -4.90 -8.98
C LEU A 520 -17.56 -3.73 -9.87
N GLN A 521 -17.88 -2.50 -9.49
CA GLN A 521 -17.40 -1.30 -10.18
C GLN A 521 -15.87 -1.18 -10.10
N GLU A 522 -15.28 -1.40 -8.93
CA GLU A 522 -13.83 -1.38 -8.75
C GLU A 522 -13.14 -2.55 -9.49
N ARG A 523 -13.77 -3.72 -9.52
CA ARG A 523 -13.29 -4.86 -10.30
C ARG A 523 -13.29 -4.53 -11.79
N TRP A 524 -14.37 -3.98 -12.29
CA TRP A 524 -14.55 -3.62 -13.70
C TRP A 524 -13.48 -2.63 -14.20
N LYS A 525 -13.16 -1.61 -13.43
CA LYS A 525 -12.11 -0.65 -13.78
C LYS A 525 -10.75 -1.31 -14.06
N GLY A 526 -10.41 -2.32 -13.28
CA GLY A 526 -9.17 -3.06 -13.47
C GLY A 526 -9.23 -4.08 -14.61
N ALA A 527 -10.40 -4.67 -14.88
CA ALA A 527 -10.60 -5.66 -15.94
C ALA A 527 -10.72 -5.01 -17.33
N MET A 528 -11.41 -3.87 -17.44
CA MET A 528 -11.72 -3.21 -18.71
C MET A 528 -10.48 -2.98 -19.61
N PRO A 529 -9.32 -2.52 -19.11
CA PRO A 529 -8.16 -2.29 -19.97
C PRO A 529 -7.54 -3.56 -20.55
N VAL A 530 -7.96 -4.75 -20.08
CA VAL A 530 -7.36 -6.05 -20.43
C VAL A 530 -8.36 -7.03 -21.04
N LEU A 531 -9.51 -6.55 -21.51
CA LEU A 531 -10.60 -7.36 -22.07
C LEU A 531 -10.32 -7.82 -23.51
N TRP A 532 -9.47 -8.82 -23.67
CA TRP A 532 -9.26 -9.53 -24.94
C TRP A 532 -8.96 -11.02 -24.70
N GLY A 533 -9.04 -11.82 -25.78
CA GLY A 533 -8.69 -13.25 -25.75
C GLY A 533 -9.42 -14.01 -24.64
N ASP A 534 -8.69 -14.79 -23.88
CA ASP A 534 -9.25 -15.63 -22.82
C ASP A 534 -9.77 -14.82 -21.64
N GLN A 535 -9.23 -13.63 -21.37
CA GLN A 535 -9.77 -12.75 -20.33
C GLN A 535 -11.18 -12.27 -20.69
N MET A 536 -11.42 -11.89 -21.95
CA MET A 536 -12.77 -11.52 -22.39
C MET A 536 -13.76 -12.69 -22.28
N ARG A 537 -13.33 -13.91 -22.62
CA ARG A 537 -14.16 -15.11 -22.46
C ARG A 537 -14.51 -15.36 -20.99
N GLN A 538 -13.55 -15.21 -20.11
CA GLN A 538 -13.75 -15.38 -18.67
C GLN A 538 -14.69 -14.29 -18.11
N GLU A 539 -14.51 -13.03 -18.49
CA GLU A 539 -15.39 -11.95 -18.05
C GLU A 539 -16.84 -12.13 -18.53
N ARG A 540 -17.03 -12.62 -19.75
CA ARG A 540 -18.38 -12.98 -20.21
C ARG A 540 -18.99 -14.12 -19.40
N PHE A 541 -18.20 -15.08 -18.99
CA PHE A 541 -18.66 -16.15 -18.11
C PHE A 541 -19.00 -15.62 -16.71
N ASP A 542 -18.15 -14.78 -16.15
CA ASP A 542 -18.39 -14.11 -14.87
C ASP A 542 -19.64 -13.21 -14.93
N GLU A 543 -19.82 -12.46 -16.03
CA GLU A 543 -21.03 -11.66 -16.28
C GLU A 543 -22.31 -12.51 -16.27
N LEU A 544 -22.29 -13.66 -16.92
CA LEU A 544 -23.43 -14.58 -16.90
C LEU A 544 -23.73 -15.09 -15.48
N ILE A 545 -22.72 -15.37 -14.68
CA ILE A 545 -22.88 -15.75 -13.26
C ILE A 545 -23.48 -14.59 -12.48
N TYR A 546 -22.96 -13.39 -12.65
CA TYR A 546 -23.44 -12.20 -11.91
C TYR A 546 -24.89 -11.86 -12.28
N LEU A 547 -25.23 -11.87 -13.57
CA LEU A 547 -26.58 -11.55 -14.04
C LEU A 547 -27.57 -12.68 -13.76
N SER A 548 -27.21 -13.94 -14.09
CA SER A 548 -28.19 -15.05 -14.09
C SER A 548 -28.32 -15.74 -12.72
N LEU A 549 -27.27 -15.80 -11.90
CA LEU A 549 -27.30 -16.49 -10.61
C LEU A 549 -27.38 -15.52 -9.42
N MET A 550 -26.83 -14.32 -9.57
CA MET A 550 -26.67 -13.36 -8.47
C MET A 550 -27.53 -12.10 -8.65
N ASN A 551 -28.31 -12.01 -9.72
CA ASN A 551 -29.18 -10.87 -10.02
C ASN A 551 -28.50 -9.50 -9.93
N ALA A 552 -27.26 -9.39 -10.41
CA ALA A 552 -26.47 -8.17 -10.29
C ALA A 552 -27.06 -6.99 -11.11
N ASP A 553 -27.90 -7.26 -12.09
CA ASP A 553 -28.68 -6.27 -12.84
C ASP A 553 -29.79 -5.59 -12.01
N HIS A 554 -30.11 -6.14 -10.82
CA HIS A 554 -31.05 -5.55 -9.87
C HIS A 554 -30.33 -4.77 -8.74
N LEU A 555 -29.00 -4.65 -8.80
CA LEU A 555 -28.25 -3.79 -7.87
C LEU A 555 -28.62 -2.32 -8.12
N PRO A 556 -28.67 -1.47 -7.08
CA PRO A 556 -29.07 -0.07 -7.25
C PRO A 556 -28.05 0.70 -8.12
N ASP A 557 -28.56 1.43 -9.12
CA ASP A 557 -27.74 2.23 -10.04
C ASP A 557 -27.06 3.40 -9.33
N GLU A 558 -27.77 4.03 -8.38
CA GLU A 558 -27.24 5.15 -7.59
C GLU A 558 -27.01 4.72 -6.15
N GLY A 559 -25.85 5.06 -5.60
CA GLY A 559 -25.56 4.90 -4.17
C GLY A 559 -26.32 5.91 -3.37
N LEU A 560 -26.94 5.50 -2.27
CA LEU A 560 -27.13 6.40 -1.14
C LEU A 560 -25.75 6.96 -0.83
N CYS A 561 -25.61 8.30 -0.82
CA CYS A 561 -24.38 9.05 -0.72
C CYS A 561 -23.20 8.28 -0.09
N SER A 562 -22.61 7.36 -0.86
CA SER A 562 -21.37 6.73 -0.43
C SER A 562 -20.31 7.83 -0.45
N PRO A 563 -19.54 8.01 0.61
CA PRO A 563 -18.36 8.88 0.59
C PRO A 563 -17.40 8.55 -0.55
N MET A 564 -17.64 7.44 -1.24
CA MET A 564 -16.85 6.89 -2.35
C MET A 564 -17.21 7.44 -3.73
N THR A 565 -18.38 8.07 -3.91
CA THR A 565 -18.85 8.51 -5.24
C THR A 565 -18.20 9.80 -5.76
N GLY A 566 -17.39 10.49 -4.97
CA GLY A 566 -16.65 11.68 -5.39
C GLY A 566 -15.48 11.44 -6.38
N PHE A 567 -15.29 10.21 -6.87
CA PHE A 567 -14.16 9.83 -7.75
C PHE A 567 -14.51 9.66 -9.23
N TYR A 568 -15.75 9.91 -9.62
CA TYR A 568 -16.24 9.70 -10.99
C TYR A 568 -16.68 11.01 -11.65
N GLY A 569 -15.77 11.96 -11.80
CA GLY A 569 -15.86 12.99 -12.82
C GLY A 569 -15.20 12.44 -14.10
N ALA A 570 -15.92 12.49 -15.21
CA ALA A 570 -15.69 11.95 -16.54
C ALA A 570 -14.25 11.92 -17.05
#